data_2a230cfd2bd75dbb6d4562c3b72ed37d
#
_entry.id   2a230cfd2bd75dbb6d4562c3b72ed37d
#
_cell.length_a   1.000
_cell.length_b   1.000
_cell.length_c   1.000
_cell.angle_alpha   90.00
_cell.angle_beta   90.00
_cell.angle_gamma   90.00
#
_symmetry.space_group_name_H-M   'P 1'
#
loop_
_entity.id
_entity.type
_entity.pdbx_description
1 polymer ?
#
loop_
_entity_poly.entity_id
_entity_poly.type
_entity_poly.pdbx_seq_one_letter_code
_entity_poly.pdbx_strand_id
1 'polypeptide(L)'
;SGEESAGQIAMRAKRLGVEPNGLRLMSEIQLEKIEAAMLAENPQFVVIDSIQTLFSDGLDSAPGSVTQVRECSARLTRIAKTAGITLIFVGHVTKDGALAGPRVLEHIVDTVLYFEGDTHSNFRLIRAFKNRFGAVNELGVFAMTDRGLRGVSNPSAIFLSEHKGNVPGSVVMVTQEGTRPLLVEIQALVDMTHLPSPKRLSVGLDQ
;
A
#
# COMPACT_ATOMS: atom_id res chain seq x y z
N SER A 1 -9.32 14.75 2.71
CA SER A 1 -7.86 14.78 2.67
C SER A 1 -7.30 15.71 3.74
N GLY A 2 -6.28 15.26 4.46
CA GLY A 2 -5.54 16.05 5.44
C GLY A 2 -4.17 16.51 4.95
N GLU A 3 -3.70 16.01 3.82
CA GLU A 3 -2.36 16.29 3.29
C GLU A 3 -2.38 17.21 2.07
N GLU A 4 -3.33 17.00 1.18
CA GLU A 4 -3.44 17.76 -0.07
C GLU A 4 -4.65 18.70 -0.05
N SER A 5 -4.47 19.88 -0.62
CA SER A 5 -5.56 20.82 -0.84
C SER A 5 -6.53 20.32 -1.92
N ALA A 6 -7.77 20.81 -1.87
CA ALA A 6 -8.78 20.48 -2.88
C ALA A 6 -8.33 20.78 -4.30
N GLY A 7 -7.56 21.88 -4.50
CA GLY A 7 -7.02 22.24 -5.82
C GLY A 7 -5.99 21.24 -6.34
N GLN A 8 -5.11 20.72 -5.47
CA GLN A 8 -4.12 19.70 -5.86
C GLN A 8 -4.78 18.39 -6.26
N ILE A 9 -5.80 17.97 -5.50
CA ILE A 9 -6.57 16.76 -5.80
C ILE A 9 -7.34 16.93 -7.12
N ALA A 10 -7.97 18.09 -7.35
CA ALA A 10 -8.67 18.38 -8.60
C ALA A 10 -7.73 18.34 -9.82
N MET A 11 -6.52 18.91 -9.72
CA MET A 11 -5.52 18.82 -10.78
C MET A 11 -5.10 17.37 -11.06
N ARG A 12 -4.92 16.55 -10.01
CA ARG A 12 -4.58 15.13 -10.14
C ARG A 12 -5.72 14.35 -10.79
N ALA A 13 -6.96 14.56 -10.35
CA ALA A 13 -8.15 13.93 -10.91
C ALA A 13 -8.27 14.24 -12.41
N LYS A 14 -8.09 15.50 -12.81
CA LYS A 14 -8.09 15.90 -14.23
C LYS A 14 -7.01 15.18 -15.02
N ARG A 15 -5.78 15.08 -14.51
CA ARG A 15 -4.68 14.37 -15.17
C ARG A 15 -4.98 12.89 -15.38
N LEU A 16 -5.63 12.27 -14.39
CA LEU A 16 -6.01 10.85 -14.42
C LEU A 16 -7.28 10.58 -15.22
N GLY A 17 -7.97 11.61 -15.72
CA GLY A 17 -9.23 11.46 -16.43
C GLY A 17 -10.38 10.99 -15.53
N VAL A 18 -10.30 11.30 -14.23
CA VAL A 18 -11.37 10.94 -13.28
C VAL A 18 -12.51 11.93 -13.45
N GLU A 19 -13.70 11.42 -13.79
CA GLU A 19 -14.90 12.24 -13.84
C GLU A 19 -15.33 12.66 -12.43
N PRO A 20 -15.61 13.95 -12.21
CA PRO A 20 -15.93 14.47 -10.87
C PRO A 20 -17.33 14.06 -10.38
N ASN A 21 -18.15 13.47 -11.24
CA ASN A 21 -19.54 13.12 -10.91
C ASN A 21 -19.58 12.07 -9.78
N GLY A 22 -20.16 12.48 -8.65
CA GLY A 22 -20.30 11.61 -7.48
C GLY A 22 -19.09 11.62 -6.53
N LEU A 23 -17.97 12.30 -6.89
CA LEU A 23 -16.85 12.49 -6.00
C LEU A 23 -17.07 13.74 -5.15
N ARG A 24 -17.12 13.57 -3.83
CA ARG A 24 -17.13 14.66 -2.86
C ARG A 24 -15.77 14.75 -2.19
N LEU A 25 -15.26 15.96 -2.03
CA LEU A 25 -13.94 16.19 -1.43
C LEU A 25 -14.11 17.09 -0.22
N MET A 26 -13.53 16.68 0.89
CA MET A 26 -13.47 17.42 2.13
C MET A 26 -12.01 17.58 2.58
N SER A 27 -11.54 18.82 2.71
CA SER A 27 -10.23 19.14 3.29
C SER A 27 -10.44 19.42 4.78
N GLU A 28 -10.35 18.38 5.60
CA GLU A 28 -10.56 18.44 7.05
C GLU A 28 -9.71 17.39 7.75
N ILE A 29 -9.24 17.73 8.96
CA ILE A 29 -8.41 16.85 9.80
C ILE A 29 -9.01 16.62 11.19
N GLN A 30 -10.02 17.40 11.58
CA GLN A 30 -10.72 17.24 12.84
C GLN A 30 -11.72 16.10 12.75
N LEU A 31 -11.53 15.09 13.59
CA LEU A 31 -12.31 13.84 13.57
C LEU A 31 -13.81 14.09 13.69
N GLU A 32 -14.21 14.94 14.63
CA GLU A 32 -15.61 15.20 14.93
C GLU A 32 -16.38 15.79 13.73
N LYS A 33 -15.73 16.62 12.94
CA LYS A 33 -16.31 17.17 11.71
C LYS A 33 -16.41 16.11 10.60
N ILE A 34 -15.40 15.24 10.51
CA ILE A 34 -15.41 14.13 9.54
C ILE A 34 -16.54 13.16 9.88
N GLU A 35 -16.71 12.80 11.15
CA GLU A 35 -17.79 11.94 11.62
C GLU A 35 -19.17 12.54 11.28
N ALA A 36 -19.36 13.83 11.59
CA ALA A 36 -20.60 14.53 11.27
C ALA A 36 -20.91 14.51 9.76
N ALA A 37 -19.89 14.74 8.92
CA ALA A 37 -20.05 14.70 7.48
C ALA A 37 -20.38 13.27 6.97
N MET A 38 -19.72 12.23 7.50
CA MET A 38 -20.02 10.84 7.14
C MET A 38 -21.45 10.45 7.47
N LEU A 39 -21.95 10.87 8.63
CA LEU A 39 -23.33 10.56 9.05
C LEU A 39 -24.36 11.36 8.24
N ALA A 40 -24.08 12.62 7.93
CA ALA A 40 -25.00 13.48 7.18
C ALA A 40 -25.13 13.08 5.71
N GLU A 41 -23.99 12.73 5.07
CA GLU A 41 -23.91 12.42 3.64
C GLU A 41 -24.17 10.94 3.34
N ASN A 42 -23.99 10.07 4.32
CA ASN A 42 -24.13 8.60 4.22
C ASN A 42 -23.55 8.02 2.93
N PRO A 43 -22.26 8.25 2.62
CA PRO A 43 -21.65 7.80 1.38
C PRO A 43 -21.46 6.28 1.38
N GLN A 44 -21.41 5.66 0.20
CA GLN A 44 -21.07 4.23 0.08
C GLN A 44 -19.59 3.96 0.38
N PHE A 45 -18.71 4.89 -0.01
CA PHE A 45 -17.26 4.79 0.16
C PHE A 45 -16.69 6.07 0.77
N VAL A 46 -15.76 5.89 1.69
CA VAL A 46 -14.98 7.00 2.28
C VAL A 46 -13.50 6.65 2.20
N VAL A 47 -12.68 7.58 1.71
CA VAL A 47 -11.22 7.49 1.74
C VAL A 47 -10.67 8.57 2.64
N ILE A 48 -9.87 8.18 3.63
CA ILE A 48 -9.15 9.07 4.54
C ILE A 48 -7.68 9.09 4.12
N ASP A 49 -7.19 10.23 3.66
CA ASP A 49 -5.80 10.42 3.20
C ASP A 49 -5.16 11.65 3.91
N SER A 50 -4.34 11.40 4.91
CA SER A 50 -4.01 10.15 5.57
C SER A 50 -4.59 10.08 6.99
N ILE A 51 -4.61 8.87 7.56
CA ILE A 51 -5.07 8.68 8.95
C ILE A 51 -4.14 9.36 9.96
N GLN A 52 -2.85 9.55 9.62
CA GLN A 52 -1.89 10.20 10.49
C GLN A 52 -2.12 11.71 10.66
N THR A 53 -2.85 12.35 9.75
CA THR A 53 -3.15 13.79 9.85
C THR A 53 -4.32 14.08 10.76
N LEU A 54 -5.15 13.07 11.05
CA LEU A 54 -6.35 13.28 11.85
C LEU A 54 -6.05 13.50 13.34
N PHE A 55 -6.89 14.29 13.97
CA PHE A 55 -6.88 14.45 15.41
C PHE A 55 -8.32 14.59 15.96
N SER A 56 -8.49 14.21 17.21
CA SER A 56 -9.69 14.45 18.02
C SER A 56 -9.38 15.46 19.11
N ASP A 57 -10.24 16.44 19.28
CA ASP A 57 -10.11 17.46 20.34
C ASP A 57 -10.19 16.86 21.75
N GLY A 58 -10.75 15.67 21.89
CA GLY A 58 -10.85 14.97 23.16
C GLY A 58 -9.52 14.34 23.66
N LEU A 59 -8.41 14.49 22.93
CA LEU A 59 -7.11 13.89 23.27
C LEU A 59 -6.01 14.94 23.26
N ASP A 60 -5.25 15.02 24.35
CA ASP A 60 -4.12 15.96 24.49
C ASP A 60 -2.88 15.58 23.67
N SER A 61 -2.90 14.47 22.94
CA SER A 61 -1.77 13.99 22.16
C SER A 61 -1.73 14.63 20.76
N ALA A 62 -0.52 14.85 20.23
CA ALA A 62 -0.33 15.45 18.91
C ALA A 62 -0.91 14.59 17.76
N PRO A 63 -1.36 15.19 16.65
CA PRO A 63 -1.71 14.48 15.42
C PRO A 63 -0.58 13.54 15.00
N GLY A 64 -0.92 12.37 14.44
CA GLY A 64 0.05 11.34 14.05
C GLY A 64 0.59 10.50 15.20
N SER A 65 0.31 10.85 16.46
CA SER A 65 0.65 9.98 17.59
C SER A 65 -0.14 8.67 17.55
N VAL A 66 0.42 7.62 18.16
CA VAL A 66 -0.24 6.30 18.25
C VAL A 66 -1.65 6.41 18.83
N THR A 67 -1.80 7.24 19.86
CA THR A 67 -3.07 7.46 20.57
C THR A 67 -4.11 8.09 19.64
N GLN A 68 -3.75 9.15 18.92
CA GLN A 68 -4.64 9.81 17.96
C GLN A 68 -5.02 8.86 16.81
N VAL A 69 -4.04 8.20 16.20
CA VAL A 69 -4.29 7.26 15.09
C VAL A 69 -5.21 6.13 15.52
N ARG A 70 -5.00 5.58 16.73
CA ARG A 70 -5.84 4.51 17.28
C ARG A 70 -7.27 4.96 17.52
N GLU A 71 -7.45 6.10 18.18
CA GLU A 71 -8.78 6.62 18.50
C GLU A 71 -9.56 7.01 17.24
N CYS A 72 -8.92 7.79 16.35
CA CYS A 72 -9.55 8.22 15.10
C CYS A 72 -9.97 7.02 14.25
N SER A 73 -9.09 6.04 14.08
CA SER A 73 -9.40 4.85 13.27
C SER A 73 -10.50 3.99 13.91
N ALA A 74 -10.49 3.82 15.23
CA ALA A 74 -11.51 3.04 15.93
C ALA A 74 -12.90 3.68 15.83
N ARG A 75 -13.00 5.01 16.02
CA ARG A 75 -14.26 5.74 15.92
C ARG A 75 -14.81 5.71 14.50
N LEU A 76 -14.00 6.03 13.49
CA LEU A 76 -14.41 6.01 12.08
C LEU A 76 -14.82 4.60 11.63
N THR A 77 -14.08 3.57 12.04
CA THR A 77 -14.44 2.17 11.73
C THR A 77 -15.78 1.77 12.33
N ARG A 78 -16.07 2.22 13.57
CA ARG A 78 -17.35 1.95 14.22
C ARG A 78 -18.50 2.60 13.47
N ILE A 79 -18.37 3.88 13.08
CA ILE A 79 -19.37 4.58 12.28
C ILE A 79 -19.57 3.88 10.94
N ALA A 80 -18.49 3.57 10.24
CA ALA A 80 -18.55 2.91 8.95
C ALA A 80 -19.29 1.56 9.02
N LYS A 81 -19.01 0.74 10.04
CA LYS A 81 -19.70 -0.54 10.27
C LYS A 81 -21.19 -0.36 10.58
N THR A 82 -21.54 0.64 11.38
CA THR A 82 -22.95 0.89 11.73
C THR A 82 -23.75 1.43 10.55
N ALA A 83 -23.14 2.30 9.73
CA ALA A 83 -23.79 2.94 8.60
C ALA A 83 -23.66 2.13 7.28
N GLY A 84 -22.94 1.01 7.26
CA GLY A 84 -22.71 0.20 6.06
C GLY A 84 -21.77 0.87 5.05
N ILE A 85 -20.88 1.75 5.50
CA ILE A 85 -19.93 2.49 4.67
C ILE A 85 -18.65 1.66 4.48
N THR A 86 -18.15 1.57 3.25
CA THR A 86 -16.81 1.05 2.99
C THR A 86 -15.78 2.12 3.26
N LEU A 87 -14.91 1.91 4.27
CA LEU A 87 -13.91 2.88 4.72
C LEU A 87 -12.52 2.41 4.34
N ILE A 88 -11.75 3.30 3.69
CA ILE A 88 -10.37 3.08 3.29
C ILE A 88 -9.49 4.11 4.01
N PHE A 89 -8.55 3.62 4.81
CA PHE A 89 -7.49 4.44 5.38
C PHE A 89 -6.25 4.37 4.51
N VAL A 90 -5.75 5.51 4.09
CA VAL A 90 -4.40 5.63 3.54
C VAL A 90 -3.47 5.95 4.70
N GLY A 91 -2.36 5.23 4.78
CA GLY A 91 -1.36 5.43 5.83
C GLY A 91 0.06 5.29 5.28
N HIS A 92 1.00 5.98 5.92
CA HIS A 92 2.41 5.95 5.56
C HIS A 92 3.20 5.10 6.54
N VAL A 93 4.11 4.28 6.01
CA VAL A 93 5.14 3.58 6.79
C VAL A 93 6.46 4.30 6.65
N THR A 94 7.22 4.48 7.74
CA THR A 94 8.59 4.98 7.64
C THR A 94 9.53 3.88 7.16
N LYS A 95 10.69 4.29 6.60
CA LYS A 95 11.73 3.37 6.12
C LYS A 95 12.21 2.37 7.19
N ASP A 96 12.10 2.72 8.45
CA ASP A 96 12.53 1.86 9.57
C ASP A 96 11.43 0.96 10.12
N GLY A 97 10.24 0.95 9.49
CA GLY A 97 9.08 0.17 9.97
C GLY A 97 8.61 0.57 11.38
N ALA A 98 9.14 1.64 11.94
CA ALA A 98 9.00 2.03 13.34
C ALA A 98 7.84 2.99 13.61
N LEU A 99 7.06 3.42 12.60
CA LEU A 99 5.90 4.23 12.91
C LEU A 99 4.79 3.34 13.47
N ALA A 100 4.45 3.66 14.69
CA ALA A 100 3.43 3.00 15.50
C ALA A 100 2.01 2.99 14.86
N GLY A 101 1.79 3.73 13.78
CA GLY A 101 0.52 3.81 13.09
C GLY A 101 0.06 2.53 12.39
N PRO A 102 0.83 1.92 11.47
CA PRO A 102 0.35 0.78 10.68
C PRO A 102 -0.01 -0.44 11.52
N ARG A 103 0.83 -0.83 12.48
CA ARG A 103 0.56 -2.01 13.34
C ARG A 103 -0.68 -1.84 14.21
N VAL A 104 -0.96 -0.63 14.66
CA VAL A 104 -2.18 -0.34 15.43
C VAL A 104 -3.42 -0.51 14.56
N LEU A 105 -3.36 -0.08 13.30
CA LEU A 105 -4.46 -0.20 12.35
C LEU A 105 -4.76 -1.67 11.98
N GLU A 106 -3.74 -2.53 11.91
CA GLU A 106 -3.90 -3.93 11.56
C GLU A 106 -4.91 -4.68 12.44
N HIS A 107 -5.05 -4.28 13.70
CA HIS A 107 -6.03 -4.89 14.61
C HIS A 107 -7.44 -4.31 14.43
N ILE A 108 -7.57 -3.09 13.93
CA ILE A 108 -8.83 -2.37 13.81
C ILE A 108 -9.53 -2.67 12.49
N VAL A 109 -8.77 -2.73 11.39
CA VAL A 109 -9.31 -2.91 10.04
C VAL A 109 -9.49 -4.38 9.66
N ASP A 110 -10.33 -4.65 8.69
CA ASP A 110 -10.64 -6.00 8.22
C ASP A 110 -9.63 -6.49 7.16
N THR A 111 -9.07 -5.57 6.38
CA THR A 111 -8.08 -5.84 5.33
C THR A 111 -6.92 -4.86 5.43
N VAL A 112 -5.69 -5.35 5.23
CA VAL A 112 -4.46 -4.56 5.15
C VAL A 112 -3.75 -4.88 3.86
N LEU A 113 -3.51 -3.86 3.06
CA LEU A 113 -2.78 -3.93 1.81
C LEU A 113 -1.49 -3.10 1.93
N TYR A 114 -0.36 -3.71 1.67
CA TYR A 114 0.91 -2.99 1.52
C TYR A 114 1.10 -2.59 0.07
N PHE A 115 1.42 -1.32 -0.11
CA PHE A 115 1.77 -0.75 -1.41
C PHE A 115 3.28 -0.59 -1.47
N GLU A 116 3.93 -1.43 -2.26
CA GLU A 116 5.38 -1.55 -2.36
C GLU A 116 5.85 -1.06 -3.74
N GLY A 117 7.02 -0.46 -3.80
CA GLY A 117 7.63 -0.06 -5.06
C GLY A 117 9.03 0.49 -4.87
N ASP A 118 9.90 0.20 -5.81
CA ASP A 118 11.23 0.79 -5.92
C ASP A 118 11.13 2.13 -6.68
N THR A 119 11.94 3.11 -6.28
CA THR A 119 12.05 4.41 -6.97
C THR A 119 12.60 4.28 -8.39
N HIS A 120 13.36 3.23 -8.67
CA HIS A 120 13.95 2.94 -9.98
C HIS A 120 13.08 2.05 -10.86
N SER A 121 11.96 1.53 -10.34
CA SER A 121 11.04 0.66 -11.06
C SER A 121 9.74 1.39 -11.40
N ASN A 122 9.24 1.19 -12.62
CA ASN A 122 7.92 1.65 -13.04
C ASN A 122 6.79 0.74 -12.52
N PHE A 123 7.13 -0.33 -11.82
CA PHE A 123 6.13 -1.24 -11.27
C PHE A 123 5.86 -0.96 -9.80
N ARG A 124 4.63 -1.27 -9.41
CA ARG A 124 4.16 -1.22 -8.02
C ARG A 124 3.50 -2.55 -7.67
N LEU A 125 3.74 -2.99 -6.47
CA LEU A 125 3.18 -4.22 -5.94
C LEU A 125 2.15 -3.86 -4.86
N ILE A 126 1.02 -4.54 -4.87
CA ILE A 126 0.04 -4.47 -3.78
C ILE A 126 -0.06 -5.86 -3.19
N ARG A 127 0.35 -5.99 -1.94
CA ARG A 127 0.36 -7.25 -1.20
C ARG A 127 -0.72 -7.26 -0.13
N ALA A 128 -1.56 -8.29 -0.11
CA ALA A 128 -2.52 -8.50 0.95
C ALA A 128 -1.81 -9.12 2.17
N PHE A 129 -1.61 -8.31 3.21
CA PHE A 129 -0.99 -8.75 4.47
C PHE A 129 -2.01 -9.35 5.44
N LYS A 130 -3.21 -8.75 5.48
CA LYS A 130 -4.35 -9.22 6.26
C LYS A 130 -5.60 -9.16 5.41
N ASN A 131 -6.41 -10.20 5.46
CA ASN A 131 -7.69 -10.21 4.78
C ASN A 131 -8.67 -11.14 5.52
N ARG A 132 -9.71 -10.55 6.13
CA ARG A 132 -10.77 -11.33 6.80
C ARG A 132 -11.76 -11.98 5.83
N PHE A 133 -11.74 -11.56 4.56
CA PHE A 133 -12.72 -11.98 3.56
C PHE A 133 -12.14 -12.97 2.54
N GLY A 134 -10.85 -13.30 2.64
CA GLY A 134 -10.21 -14.20 1.67
C GLY A 134 -8.76 -14.51 2.01
N ALA A 135 -8.02 -14.98 1.01
CA ALA A 135 -6.62 -15.34 1.15
C ALA A 135 -5.74 -14.13 1.49
N VAL A 136 -4.66 -14.39 2.22
CA VAL A 136 -3.56 -13.47 2.48
C VAL A 136 -2.38 -13.78 1.57
N ASN A 137 -1.38 -12.89 1.51
CA ASN A 137 -0.20 -12.99 0.64
C ASN A 137 -0.52 -12.94 -0.87
N GLU A 138 -1.74 -12.57 -1.24
CA GLU A 138 -2.06 -12.30 -2.64
C GLU A 138 -1.31 -11.07 -3.13
N LEU A 139 -0.78 -11.15 -4.36
CA LEU A 139 0.05 -10.14 -4.97
C LEU A 139 -0.58 -9.58 -6.24
N GLY A 140 -0.86 -8.28 -6.24
CA GLY A 140 -1.21 -7.51 -7.43
C GLY A 140 0.01 -6.77 -7.97
N VAL A 141 0.26 -6.87 -9.28
CA VAL A 141 1.33 -6.14 -9.95
C VAL A 141 0.73 -5.08 -10.87
N PHE A 142 1.24 -3.85 -10.75
CA PHE A 142 0.75 -2.70 -11.50
C PHE A 142 1.92 -1.95 -12.14
N ALA A 143 1.71 -1.45 -13.34
CA ALA A 143 2.62 -0.52 -13.99
C ALA A 143 2.17 0.92 -13.69
N MET A 144 3.12 1.79 -13.34
CA MET A 144 2.90 3.22 -13.19
C MET A 144 2.92 3.87 -14.56
N THR A 145 1.84 4.54 -14.92
CA THR A 145 1.72 5.26 -16.19
C THR A 145 1.35 6.72 -15.92
N ASP A 146 1.42 7.57 -16.96
CA ASP A 146 0.94 8.95 -16.91
C ASP A 146 -0.56 9.08 -16.58
N ARG A 147 -1.32 8.02 -16.84
CA ARG A 147 -2.75 7.89 -16.53
C ARG A 147 -3.03 7.12 -15.23
N GLY A 148 -2.02 6.90 -14.39
CA GLY A 148 -2.13 6.18 -13.13
C GLY A 148 -1.67 4.73 -13.20
N LEU A 149 -2.16 3.91 -12.28
CA LEU A 149 -1.80 2.51 -12.16
C LEU A 149 -2.59 1.65 -13.16
N ARG A 150 -1.87 0.80 -13.90
CA ARG A 150 -2.44 -0.19 -14.81
C ARG A 150 -2.08 -1.59 -14.34
N GLY A 151 -3.08 -2.45 -14.14
CA GLY A 151 -2.85 -3.85 -13.77
C GLY A 151 -2.04 -4.61 -14.81
N VAL A 152 -1.10 -5.41 -14.36
CA VAL A 152 -0.26 -6.28 -15.20
C VAL A 152 -0.83 -7.69 -15.16
N SER A 153 -1.31 -8.18 -16.30
CA SER A 153 -1.91 -9.51 -16.41
C SER A 153 -0.90 -10.65 -16.31
N ASN A 154 0.32 -10.43 -16.81
CA ASN A 154 1.41 -11.41 -16.78
C ASN A 154 2.66 -10.83 -16.09
N PRO A 155 2.76 -10.87 -14.74
CA PRO A 155 3.94 -10.40 -14.03
C PRO A 155 5.23 -11.17 -14.35
N SER A 156 5.12 -12.45 -14.65
CA SER A 156 6.28 -13.28 -15.01
C SER A 156 7.02 -12.74 -16.23
N ALA A 157 6.30 -12.14 -17.19
CA ALA A 157 6.93 -11.52 -18.36
C ALA A 157 7.81 -10.31 -17.96
N ILE A 158 7.48 -9.61 -16.87
CA ILE A 158 8.28 -8.50 -16.37
C ILE A 158 9.56 -9.02 -15.72
N PHE A 159 9.45 -10.04 -14.86
CA PHE A 159 10.59 -10.61 -14.15
C PHE A 159 11.56 -11.36 -15.07
N LEU A 160 11.09 -11.73 -16.28
CA LEU A 160 11.90 -12.39 -17.29
C LEU A 160 12.25 -11.48 -18.48
N SER A 161 11.89 -10.21 -18.44
CA SER A 161 12.07 -9.29 -19.58
C SER A 161 13.54 -9.09 -20.00
N GLU A 162 14.47 -9.26 -19.07
CA GLU A 162 15.91 -9.16 -19.30
C GLU A 162 16.60 -10.53 -19.49
N HIS A 163 15.84 -11.62 -19.38
CA HIS A 163 16.38 -12.96 -19.55
C HIS A 163 16.80 -13.19 -21.02
N LYS A 164 18.10 -13.29 -21.26
CA LYS A 164 18.68 -13.47 -22.60
C LYS A 164 18.88 -14.93 -23.03
N GLY A 165 18.12 -15.87 -22.45
CA GLY A 165 18.30 -17.30 -22.75
C GLY A 165 19.59 -17.85 -22.16
N ASN A 166 20.14 -18.91 -22.69
CA ASN A 166 21.27 -19.71 -22.17
C ASN A 166 22.50 -18.90 -21.70
N VAL A 167 22.34 -18.10 -20.65
CA VAL A 167 23.45 -17.41 -19.98
C VAL A 167 23.92 -18.28 -18.83
N PRO A 168 25.21 -18.70 -18.80
CA PRO A 168 25.73 -19.43 -17.65
C PRO A 168 25.53 -18.69 -16.34
N GLY A 169 25.08 -19.40 -15.31
CA GLY A 169 24.81 -18.81 -14.01
C GLY A 169 23.41 -18.18 -13.89
N SER A 170 22.55 -18.26 -14.90
CA SER A 170 21.16 -17.80 -14.83
C SER A 170 20.21 -18.99 -15.00
N VAL A 171 19.18 -19.03 -14.16
CA VAL A 171 18.12 -20.03 -14.21
C VAL A 171 16.78 -19.42 -13.88
N VAL A 172 15.75 -19.85 -14.59
CA VAL A 172 14.35 -19.48 -14.27
C VAL A 172 13.78 -20.52 -13.31
N MET A 173 13.25 -20.06 -12.19
CA MET A 173 12.51 -20.91 -11.27
C MET A 173 11.09 -20.42 -11.06
N VAL A 174 10.24 -21.33 -10.61
CA VAL A 174 8.88 -21.01 -10.19
C VAL A 174 8.87 -20.74 -8.69
N THR A 175 8.33 -19.60 -8.30
CA THR A 175 7.95 -19.32 -6.92
C THR A 175 6.44 -19.13 -6.82
N GLN A 176 5.91 -19.19 -5.61
CA GLN A 176 4.48 -19.00 -5.37
C GLN A 176 4.29 -17.84 -4.38
N GLU A 177 3.47 -16.87 -4.78
CA GLU A 177 3.04 -15.76 -3.94
C GLU A 177 1.52 -15.83 -3.75
N GLY A 178 1.08 -16.15 -2.53
CA GLY A 178 -0.32 -16.46 -2.26
C GLY A 178 -0.80 -17.66 -3.08
N THR A 179 -1.79 -17.45 -3.93
CA THR A 179 -2.30 -18.47 -4.86
C THR A 179 -1.67 -18.38 -6.25
N ARG A 180 -0.79 -17.39 -6.49
CA ARG A 180 -0.26 -17.09 -7.82
C ARG A 180 1.15 -17.65 -8.02
N PRO A 181 1.38 -18.51 -9.01
CA PRO A 181 2.71 -18.89 -9.42
C PRO A 181 3.37 -17.74 -10.20
N LEU A 182 4.64 -17.48 -9.91
CA LEU A 182 5.46 -16.48 -10.58
C LEU A 182 6.75 -17.13 -11.09
N LEU A 183 7.18 -16.75 -12.28
CA LEU A 183 8.49 -17.08 -12.81
C LEU A 183 9.46 -15.97 -12.44
N VAL A 184 10.56 -16.33 -11.82
CA VAL A 184 11.64 -15.41 -11.44
C VAL A 184 12.97 -15.92 -11.98
N GLU A 185 13.86 -15.02 -12.37
CA GLU A 185 15.21 -15.34 -12.74
C GLU A 185 16.11 -15.29 -11.50
N ILE A 186 16.88 -16.34 -11.29
CA ILE A 186 17.91 -16.41 -10.27
C ILE A 186 19.27 -16.41 -10.97
N GLN A 187 20.14 -15.52 -10.52
CA GLN A 187 21.49 -15.40 -11.04
C GLN A 187 22.51 -15.77 -9.96
N ALA A 188 23.50 -16.56 -10.34
CA ALA A 188 24.62 -16.94 -9.50
C ALA A 188 25.93 -16.55 -10.20
N LEU A 189 26.71 -15.70 -9.53
CA LEU A 189 28.07 -15.37 -9.96
C LEU A 189 29.06 -16.11 -9.06
N VAL A 190 29.95 -16.87 -9.67
CA VAL A 190 31.00 -17.58 -8.96
C VAL A 190 32.36 -17.09 -9.50
N ASP A 191 33.22 -16.70 -8.57
CA ASP A 191 34.58 -16.27 -8.89
C ASP A 191 35.59 -16.96 -7.95
N MET A 192 36.85 -17.05 -8.40
CA MET A 192 37.93 -17.58 -7.58
C MET A 192 38.30 -16.59 -6.48
N THR A 193 38.56 -17.12 -5.29
CA THR A 193 38.98 -16.31 -4.15
C THR A 193 40.30 -16.82 -3.60
N HIS A 194 41.19 -15.89 -3.22
CA HIS A 194 42.42 -16.19 -2.48
C HIS A 194 42.21 -16.14 -0.94
N LEU A 195 40.99 -15.93 -0.48
CA LEU A 195 40.67 -15.93 0.94
C LEU A 195 40.60 -17.36 1.50
N PRO A 196 41.03 -17.55 2.78
CA PRO A 196 40.97 -18.89 3.42
C PRO A 196 39.55 -19.47 3.51
N SER A 197 38.54 -18.62 3.49
CA SER A 197 37.12 -19.04 3.48
C SER A 197 36.36 -18.35 2.35
N PRO A 198 35.60 -19.09 1.57
CA PRO A 198 34.78 -18.51 0.50
C PRO A 198 33.69 -17.62 1.10
N LYS A 199 33.52 -16.43 0.55
CA LYS A 199 32.39 -15.55 0.88
C LYS A 199 31.18 -15.93 0.04
N ARG A 200 30.01 -15.96 0.68
CA ARG A 200 28.73 -16.07 0.02
C ARG A 200 27.92 -14.82 0.30
N LEU A 201 27.39 -14.22 -0.74
CA LEU A 201 26.50 -13.05 -0.66
C LEU A 201 25.21 -13.44 -1.37
N SER A 202 24.09 -13.30 -0.70
CA SER A 202 22.77 -13.39 -1.35
C SER A 202 22.08 -12.04 -1.29
N VAL A 203 21.42 -11.68 -2.39
CA VAL A 203 20.62 -10.45 -2.51
C VAL A 203 19.24 -10.85 -2.99
N GLY A 204 18.20 -10.44 -2.25
CA GLY A 204 16.81 -10.77 -2.58
C GLY A 204 16.42 -12.23 -2.33
N LEU A 205 17.27 -13.01 -1.66
CA LEU A 205 17.02 -14.39 -1.26
C LEU A 205 17.32 -14.56 0.23
N ASP A 206 16.45 -15.28 0.93
CA ASP A 206 16.73 -15.71 2.29
C ASP A 206 17.85 -16.75 2.30
N GLN A 207 18.71 -16.70 3.32
CA GLN A 207 19.85 -17.61 3.49
C GLN A 207 19.42 -18.89 4.20
#